data_4bd678739f742285ba131f8f8aae618e
#
_entry.id   4bd678739f742285ba131f8f8aae618e
#
_cell.length_a   1.000
_cell.length_b   1.000
_cell.length_c   1.000
_cell.angle_alpha   90.00
_cell.angle_beta   90.00
_cell.angle_gamma   90.00
#
_symmetry.space_group_name_H-M   'P 1'
#
loop_
_entity.id
_entity.type
_entity.pdbx_description
1 polymer ?
#
loop_
_entity_poly.entity_id
_entity_poly.type
_entity_poly.pdbx_seq_one_letter_code
_entity_poly.pdbx_strand_id
1 'polypeptide(L)'
;MRLLNTSIAFILFFTVCSCESTTPVQNPFLPKASFNVPIDLNLPLYSPLQNTGNSITLPNNLGGIKGIHITNVGFSTFRAFEVSCPNHNPSSCSSTELQGSQVNCQCEDGFSYSVFTGQLLNRQGSETLFDLTEYRVRTEGTMLYIFN
;
A
#
# COMPACT_ATOMS: atom_id res chain seq x y z
N MET A 1 -6.44 61.33 27.66
CA MET A 1 -5.13 60.68 27.36
C MET A 1 -5.09 59.32 28.04
N ARG A 2 -5.70 58.26 27.48
CA ARG A 2 -5.62 56.84 27.96
C ARG A 2 -6.42 55.91 27.06
N LEU A 3 -6.31 56.05 25.75
CA LEU A 3 -7.00 55.17 24.77
C LEU A 3 -6.07 54.71 23.63
N LEU A 4 -4.76 54.66 23.87
CA LEU A 4 -3.81 54.33 22.80
C LEU A 4 -2.96 53.08 23.05
N ASN A 5 -3.26 52.26 24.07
CA ASN A 5 -2.39 51.13 24.44
C ASN A 5 -3.03 49.74 24.31
N THR A 6 -4.25 49.61 23.77
CA THR A 6 -4.91 48.31 23.65
C THR A 6 -4.92 47.72 22.22
N SER A 7 -4.39 48.43 21.23
CA SER A 7 -4.37 47.97 19.82
C SER A 7 -3.11 47.23 19.37
N ILE A 8 -2.08 47.13 20.21
CA ILE A 8 -0.79 46.50 19.83
C ILE A 8 -0.71 45.03 20.24
N ALA A 9 -1.61 44.54 21.11
CA ALA A 9 -1.53 43.19 21.65
C ALA A 9 -2.19 42.09 20.78
N PHE A 10 -2.80 42.44 19.63
CA PHE A 10 -3.57 41.48 18.81
C PHE A 10 -2.87 40.99 17.52
N ILE A 11 -1.61 41.39 17.28
CA ILE A 11 -0.93 41.09 16.00
C ILE A 11 0.10 39.97 16.11
N LEU A 12 0.25 39.28 17.22
CA LEU A 12 1.38 38.35 17.42
C LEU A 12 0.93 36.91 17.67
N PHE A 13 -0.08 36.39 16.97
CA PHE A 13 -0.40 34.96 17.02
C PHE A 13 -0.73 34.35 15.66
N PHE A 14 0.09 34.65 14.65
CA PHE A 14 0.15 33.83 13.45
C PHE A 14 1.26 32.80 13.64
N THR A 15 0.97 31.72 14.38
CA THR A 15 1.80 30.53 14.39
C THR A 15 1.67 29.89 13.01
N VAL A 16 2.71 30.00 12.21
CA VAL A 16 2.89 29.25 10.95
C VAL A 16 2.88 27.77 11.31
N CYS A 17 1.76 27.10 11.03
CA CYS A 17 1.68 25.65 11.01
C CYS A 17 2.47 25.21 9.77
N SER A 18 3.79 24.99 9.92
CA SER A 18 4.63 24.38 8.90
C SER A 18 4.23 22.92 8.82
N CYS A 19 3.44 22.59 7.82
CA CYS A 19 3.17 21.21 7.43
C CYS A 19 4.44 20.67 6.77
N GLU A 20 5.25 19.96 7.52
CA GLU A 20 6.43 19.28 7.00
C GLU A 20 5.93 18.14 6.11
N SER A 21 6.05 18.28 4.80
CA SER A 21 5.77 17.22 3.86
C SER A 21 6.86 16.16 3.97
N THR A 22 6.62 15.13 4.77
CA THR A 22 7.48 13.95 4.79
C THR A 22 7.39 13.29 3.42
N THR A 23 8.46 13.40 2.63
CA THR A 23 8.61 12.59 1.41
C THR A 23 8.54 11.12 1.83
N PRO A 24 7.66 10.31 1.22
CA PRO A 24 7.58 8.89 1.55
C PRO A 24 8.95 8.25 1.32
N VAL A 25 9.45 7.54 2.33
CA VAL A 25 10.72 6.82 2.25
C VAL A 25 10.58 5.76 1.14
N GLN A 26 11.29 5.99 0.03
CA GLN A 26 11.27 5.04 -1.07
C GLN A 26 11.96 3.74 -0.63
N ASN A 27 11.32 2.59 -0.87
CA ASN A 27 11.90 1.29 -0.60
C ASN A 27 13.15 1.09 -1.48
N PRO A 28 14.35 0.89 -0.90
CA PRO A 28 15.58 0.76 -1.66
C PRO A 28 15.72 -0.59 -2.38
N PHE A 29 14.95 -1.61 -1.95
CA PHE A 29 15.05 -2.96 -2.49
C PHE A 29 14.23 -3.16 -3.76
N LEU A 30 13.15 -2.39 -3.94
CA LEU A 30 12.21 -2.61 -5.03
C LEU A 30 12.31 -1.51 -6.10
N PRO A 31 12.53 -1.88 -7.37
CA PRO A 31 12.47 -0.93 -8.49
C PRO A 31 11.02 -0.44 -8.68
N LYS A 32 10.87 0.73 -9.30
CA LYS A 32 9.54 1.22 -9.68
C LYS A 32 9.03 0.42 -10.87
N ALA A 33 7.85 -0.18 -10.71
CA ALA A 33 7.09 -0.76 -11.82
C ALA A 33 6.10 0.29 -12.36
N SER A 34 5.97 0.40 -13.67
CA SER A 34 4.96 1.24 -14.32
C SER A 34 4.00 0.37 -15.11
N PHE A 35 2.72 0.40 -14.75
CA PHE A 35 1.68 -0.41 -15.37
C PHE A 35 0.30 0.21 -15.13
N ASN A 36 -0.69 -0.27 -15.89
CA ASN A 36 -2.11 0.00 -15.67
C ASN A 36 -2.88 -1.26 -16.04
N VAL A 37 -3.47 -1.95 -15.06
CA VAL A 37 -4.17 -3.22 -15.21
C VAL A 37 -5.67 -3.00 -15.02
N PRO A 38 -6.49 -3.12 -16.07
CA PRO A 38 -7.94 -3.17 -15.93
C PRO A 38 -8.41 -4.57 -15.51
N ILE A 39 -9.34 -4.64 -14.56
CA ILE A 39 -9.95 -5.86 -14.04
C ILE A 39 -11.47 -5.69 -14.07
N ASP A 40 -12.16 -6.56 -14.80
CA ASP A 40 -13.63 -6.64 -14.76
C ASP A 40 -14.08 -7.66 -13.73
N LEU A 41 -14.68 -7.20 -12.64
CA LEU A 41 -15.18 -8.02 -11.54
C LEU A 41 -16.28 -9.00 -11.97
N ASN A 42 -16.89 -8.84 -13.16
CA ASN A 42 -17.88 -9.78 -13.68
C ASN A 42 -17.24 -11.05 -14.26
N LEU A 43 -15.94 -11.03 -14.53
CA LEU A 43 -15.26 -12.20 -15.06
C LEU A 43 -15.07 -13.25 -13.96
N PRO A 44 -15.29 -14.55 -14.25
CA PRO A 44 -15.19 -15.63 -13.26
C PRO A 44 -13.84 -15.69 -12.54
N LEU A 45 -12.75 -15.31 -13.20
CA LEU A 45 -11.41 -15.27 -12.62
C LEU A 45 -11.32 -14.33 -11.41
N TYR A 46 -12.09 -13.26 -11.41
CA TYR A 46 -12.07 -12.22 -10.36
C TYR A 46 -13.25 -12.32 -9.39
N SER A 47 -14.09 -13.36 -9.54
CA SER A 47 -15.27 -13.57 -8.68
C SER A 47 -14.97 -13.60 -7.17
N PRO A 48 -13.80 -14.06 -6.69
CA PRO A 48 -13.50 -13.96 -5.25
C PRO A 48 -13.52 -12.53 -4.73
N LEU A 49 -13.12 -11.54 -5.55
CA LEU A 49 -13.11 -10.12 -5.19
C LEU A 49 -14.51 -9.51 -5.02
N GLN A 50 -15.58 -10.18 -5.40
CA GLN A 50 -16.97 -9.73 -5.14
C GLN A 50 -17.34 -9.85 -3.66
N ASN A 51 -16.60 -10.65 -2.89
CA ASN A 51 -16.85 -10.84 -1.47
C ASN A 51 -15.80 -10.10 -0.62
N THR A 52 -16.29 -9.34 0.36
CA THR A 52 -15.42 -8.63 1.32
C THR A 52 -14.51 -9.62 2.06
N GLY A 53 -13.27 -9.25 2.23
CA GLY A 53 -12.25 -10.06 2.91
C GLY A 53 -11.51 -11.02 2.01
N ASN A 54 -11.98 -11.24 0.79
CA ASN A 54 -11.30 -12.13 -0.15
C ASN A 54 -10.19 -11.41 -0.92
N SER A 55 -9.18 -12.19 -1.26
CA SER A 55 -8.00 -11.73 -2.00
C SER A 55 -7.70 -12.66 -3.16
N ILE A 56 -7.05 -12.12 -4.17
CA ILE A 56 -6.46 -12.86 -5.29
C ILE A 56 -5.02 -12.39 -5.54
N THR A 57 -4.27 -13.17 -6.29
CA THR A 57 -2.95 -12.78 -6.77
C THR A 57 -2.93 -12.78 -8.29
N LEU A 58 -2.54 -11.66 -8.89
CA LEU A 58 -2.26 -11.54 -10.32
C LEU A 58 -0.79 -11.84 -10.60
N PRO A 59 -0.50 -12.53 -11.70
CA PRO A 59 0.87 -12.80 -12.12
C PRO A 59 1.57 -11.54 -12.67
N ASN A 60 2.90 -11.55 -12.67
CA ASN A 60 3.73 -10.41 -13.07
C ASN A 60 3.57 -9.95 -14.53
N ASN A 61 3.14 -10.83 -15.42
CA ASN A 61 2.88 -10.49 -16.82
C ASN A 61 1.67 -9.53 -16.99
N LEU A 62 0.86 -9.33 -15.94
CA LEU A 62 -0.22 -8.35 -15.91
C LEU A 62 0.23 -7.04 -15.23
N GLY A 63 1.12 -7.09 -14.26
CA GLY A 63 1.63 -5.89 -13.58
C GLY A 63 2.43 -6.23 -12.33
N GLY A 64 3.02 -5.19 -11.71
CA GLY A 64 3.93 -5.37 -10.59
C GLY A 64 5.33 -5.81 -11.00
N ILE A 65 6.17 -6.08 -10.02
CA ILE A 65 7.51 -6.65 -10.20
C ILE A 65 7.40 -8.19 -10.27
N LYS A 66 6.70 -8.78 -9.30
CA LYS A 66 6.42 -10.23 -9.25
C LYS A 66 4.94 -10.56 -9.33
N GLY A 67 4.09 -9.57 -9.43
CA GLY A 67 2.65 -9.69 -9.47
C GLY A 67 1.98 -8.74 -8.48
N ILE A 68 0.67 -8.90 -8.33
CA ILE A 68 -0.15 -8.00 -7.50
C ILE A 68 -1.11 -8.83 -6.66
N HIS A 69 -1.07 -8.66 -5.34
CA HIS A 69 -2.12 -9.11 -4.45
C HIS A 69 -3.23 -8.06 -4.42
N ILE A 70 -4.48 -8.48 -4.59
CA ILE A 70 -5.65 -7.60 -4.55
C ILE A 70 -6.61 -8.12 -3.50
N THR A 71 -7.08 -7.24 -2.63
CA THR A 71 -8.01 -7.57 -1.55
C THR A 71 -9.23 -6.65 -1.59
N ASN A 72 -10.43 -7.22 -1.52
CA ASN A 72 -11.64 -6.47 -1.25
C ASN A 72 -11.75 -6.20 0.25
N VAL A 73 -11.54 -4.94 0.65
CA VAL A 73 -11.59 -4.53 2.07
C VAL A 73 -13.00 -4.07 2.50
N GLY A 74 -13.99 -4.20 1.63
CA GLY A 74 -15.38 -3.83 1.89
C GLY A 74 -15.74 -2.45 1.34
N PHE A 75 -17.04 -2.12 1.33
CA PHE A 75 -17.59 -0.85 0.86
C PHE A 75 -17.11 -0.43 -0.54
N SER A 76 -17.01 -1.41 -1.46
CA SER A 76 -16.47 -1.23 -2.81
C SER A 76 -15.05 -0.65 -2.85
N THR A 77 -14.29 -0.88 -1.78
CA THR A 77 -12.90 -0.47 -1.64
C THR A 77 -11.98 -1.67 -1.80
N PHE A 78 -10.93 -1.48 -2.58
CA PHE A 78 -9.94 -2.51 -2.85
C PHE A 78 -8.55 -1.98 -2.53
N ARG A 79 -7.67 -2.87 -2.08
CA ARG A 79 -6.25 -2.58 -1.91
C ARG A 79 -5.43 -3.51 -2.76
N ALA A 80 -4.33 -3.01 -3.29
CA ALA A 80 -3.44 -3.73 -4.16
C ALA A 80 -1.99 -3.58 -3.69
N PHE A 81 -1.29 -4.70 -3.54
CA PHE A 81 0.08 -4.74 -3.05
C PHE A 81 0.98 -5.54 -3.99
N GLU A 82 2.24 -5.13 -4.07
CA GLU A 82 3.29 -5.86 -4.77
C GLU A 82 3.51 -7.25 -4.15
N VAL A 83 3.69 -8.27 -5.00
CA VAL A 83 4.02 -9.65 -4.59
C VAL A 83 5.47 -9.79 -4.13
N SER A 84 6.39 -8.95 -4.62
CA SER A 84 7.78 -8.96 -4.14
C SER A 84 7.86 -8.63 -2.66
N CYS A 85 8.63 -9.41 -1.90
CA CYS A 85 8.90 -9.12 -0.50
C CYS A 85 9.67 -7.80 -0.37
N PRO A 86 9.15 -6.79 0.38
CA PRO A 86 9.71 -5.44 0.40
C PRO A 86 11.05 -5.33 1.11
N ASN A 87 11.46 -6.35 1.86
CA ASN A 87 12.70 -6.37 2.64
C ASN A 87 13.82 -7.19 1.97
N HIS A 88 13.63 -7.59 0.70
CA HIS A 88 14.61 -8.33 -0.09
C HIS A 88 14.74 -7.76 -1.49
N ASN A 89 15.96 -7.77 -2.03
CA ASN A 89 16.12 -7.59 -3.47
C ASN A 89 15.39 -8.69 -4.24
N PRO A 90 14.79 -8.42 -5.40
CA PRO A 90 14.12 -9.42 -6.22
C PRO A 90 15.03 -10.63 -6.51
N SER A 91 14.63 -11.81 -6.03
CA SER A 91 15.35 -13.08 -6.14
C SER A 91 14.33 -14.23 -6.27
N SER A 92 14.78 -15.45 -6.38
CA SER A 92 13.87 -16.62 -6.49
C SER A 92 12.94 -16.77 -5.29
N CYS A 93 13.41 -16.51 -4.06
CA CYS A 93 12.63 -16.63 -2.83
C CYS A 93 11.83 -15.36 -2.48
N SER A 94 12.20 -14.18 -2.99
CA SER A 94 11.62 -12.89 -2.55
C SER A 94 10.21 -12.61 -3.10
N SER A 95 9.37 -13.63 -3.18
CA SER A 95 7.93 -13.49 -3.43
C SER A 95 7.16 -13.71 -2.15
N THR A 96 6.02 -13.08 -2.05
CA THR A 96 5.05 -13.35 -0.99
C THR A 96 3.94 -14.27 -1.51
N GLU A 97 3.48 -15.18 -0.66
CA GLU A 97 2.40 -16.12 -0.95
C GLU A 97 1.17 -15.82 -0.10
N LEU A 98 0.01 -15.79 -0.74
CA LEU A 98 -1.26 -15.50 -0.08
C LEU A 98 -1.72 -16.67 0.79
N GLN A 99 -1.95 -16.40 2.08
CA GLN A 99 -2.45 -17.36 3.06
C GLN A 99 -3.54 -16.72 3.93
N GLY A 100 -4.78 -16.84 3.48
CA GLY A 100 -5.92 -16.21 4.15
C GLY A 100 -5.85 -14.69 4.15
N SER A 101 -5.73 -14.10 5.35
CA SER A 101 -5.64 -12.64 5.56
C SER A 101 -4.23 -12.07 5.54
N GLN A 102 -3.24 -12.90 5.22
CA GLN A 102 -1.83 -12.55 5.24
C GLN A 102 -1.14 -12.99 3.95
N VAL A 103 0.01 -12.39 3.69
CA VAL A 103 0.98 -12.89 2.71
C VAL A 103 2.32 -13.12 3.41
N ASN A 104 2.96 -14.24 3.08
CA ASN A 104 4.21 -14.66 3.71
C ASN A 104 5.34 -14.67 2.70
N CYS A 105 6.46 -14.01 3.02
CA CYS A 105 7.67 -14.05 2.23
C CYS A 105 8.25 -15.47 2.22
N GLN A 106 8.67 -15.95 1.05
CA GLN A 106 9.18 -17.30 0.89
C GLN A 106 10.70 -17.43 1.19
N CYS A 107 11.36 -16.32 1.56
CA CYS A 107 12.73 -16.35 2.05
C CYS A 107 12.79 -16.81 3.52
N GLU A 108 13.98 -17.18 3.99
CA GLU A 108 14.20 -17.78 5.34
C GLU A 108 13.71 -16.91 6.49
N ASP A 109 13.72 -15.57 6.33
CA ASP A 109 13.24 -14.62 7.35
C ASP A 109 11.74 -14.74 7.63
N GLY A 110 10.98 -15.31 6.69
CA GLY A 110 9.55 -15.59 6.85
C GLY A 110 8.71 -14.38 7.20
N PHE A 111 9.03 -13.19 6.66
CA PHE A 111 8.25 -11.99 6.90
C PHE A 111 6.79 -12.18 6.50
N SER A 112 5.89 -11.76 7.38
CA SER A 112 4.44 -11.89 7.22
C SER A 112 3.78 -10.53 7.22
N TYR A 113 2.87 -10.29 6.27
CA TYR A 113 2.21 -8.99 6.06
C TYR A 113 0.70 -9.15 5.98
N SER A 114 -0.02 -8.13 6.44
CA SER A 114 -1.48 -8.07 6.29
C SER A 114 -1.88 -7.70 4.86
N VAL A 115 -2.78 -8.46 4.24
CA VAL A 115 -3.36 -8.10 2.92
C VAL A 115 -4.34 -6.92 2.99
N PHE A 116 -4.78 -6.53 4.21
CA PHE A 116 -5.71 -5.43 4.41
C PHE A 116 -5.00 -4.08 4.59
N THR A 117 -3.81 -4.10 5.20
CA THR A 117 -3.09 -2.86 5.54
C THR A 117 -1.72 -2.76 4.90
N GLY A 118 -1.17 -3.86 4.40
CA GLY A 118 0.19 -3.96 3.89
C GLY A 118 1.26 -4.02 4.99
N GLN A 119 0.88 -3.89 6.26
CA GLN A 119 1.82 -3.80 7.37
C GLN A 119 2.52 -5.13 7.64
N LEU A 120 3.82 -5.04 7.98
CA LEU A 120 4.61 -6.15 8.49
C LEU A 120 4.09 -6.56 9.89
N LEU A 121 3.68 -7.83 10.02
CA LEU A 121 3.04 -8.35 11.23
C LEU A 121 4.02 -8.92 12.25
N ASN A 122 5.13 -9.49 11.79
CA ASN A 122 6.12 -10.15 12.63
C ASN A 122 7.43 -9.36 12.72
N ARG A 123 7.32 -8.04 12.90
CA ARG A 123 8.49 -7.15 13.04
C ARG A 123 9.31 -7.53 14.26
N GLN A 124 10.58 -7.83 14.05
CA GLN A 124 11.55 -8.17 15.11
C GLN A 124 12.79 -7.28 14.98
N GLY A 125 13.39 -6.98 16.13
CA GLY A 125 14.62 -6.16 16.16
C GLY A 125 14.38 -4.65 15.96
N SER A 126 15.49 -3.94 15.82
CA SER A 126 15.54 -2.46 15.64
C SER A 126 15.85 -2.05 14.20
N GLU A 127 15.87 -2.97 13.26
CA GLU A 127 16.20 -2.70 11.86
C GLU A 127 15.06 -1.92 11.16
N THR A 128 15.43 -1.14 10.17
CA THR A 128 14.44 -0.47 9.33
C THR A 128 13.85 -1.48 8.36
N LEU A 129 12.62 -1.91 8.64
CA LEU A 129 11.87 -2.85 7.81
C LEU A 129 10.70 -2.13 7.14
N PHE A 130 10.43 -2.51 5.90
CA PHE A 130 9.41 -1.92 5.04
C PHE A 130 8.14 -2.77 5.04
N ASP A 131 7.01 -2.08 4.98
CA ASP A 131 5.70 -2.66 4.71
C ASP A 131 5.54 -2.98 3.21
N LEU A 132 4.51 -3.71 2.81
CA LEU A 132 4.25 -4.01 1.39
C LEU A 132 4.14 -2.71 0.59
N THR A 133 4.69 -2.72 -0.62
CA THR A 133 4.50 -1.62 -1.58
C THR A 133 3.06 -1.62 -2.07
N GLU A 134 2.33 -0.56 -1.81
CA GLU A 134 0.95 -0.40 -2.23
C GLU A 134 0.86 0.27 -3.60
N TYR A 135 -0.04 -0.25 -4.44
CA TYR A 135 -0.43 0.32 -5.72
C TYR A 135 -1.76 1.06 -5.61
N ARG A 136 -1.94 2.03 -6.47
CA ARG A 136 -3.19 2.79 -6.54
C ARG A 136 -4.29 1.94 -7.17
N VAL A 137 -5.49 2.03 -6.61
CA VAL A 137 -6.69 1.38 -7.13
C VAL A 137 -7.77 2.43 -7.38
N ARG A 138 -8.35 2.41 -8.58
CA ARG A 138 -9.53 3.21 -8.93
C ARG A 138 -10.65 2.26 -9.32
N THR A 139 -11.84 2.46 -8.76
CA THR A 139 -13.04 1.68 -9.04
C THR A 139 -14.02 2.49 -9.88
N GLU A 140 -14.49 1.92 -10.99
CA GLU A 140 -15.51 2.51 -11.86
C GLU A 140 -16.57 1.44 -12.17
N GLY A 141 -17.67 1.46 -11.43
CA GLY A 141 -18.69 0.40 -11.52
C GLY A 141 -18.11 -0.97 -11.16
N THR A 142 -18.09 -1.88 -12.11
CA THR A 142 -17.51 -3.23 -11.97
C THR A 142 -16.06 -3.33 -12.42
N MET A 143 -15.48 -2.22 -12.88
CA MET A 143 -14.08 -2.17 -13.31
C MET A 143 -13.17 -1.68 -12.20
N LEU A 144 -12.07 -2.38 -11.96
CA LEU A 144 -10.94 -1.90 -11.17
C LEU A 144 -9.78 -1.56 -12.11
N TYR A 145 -9.12 -0.45 -11.83
CA TYR A 145 -7.87 -0.07 -12.50
C TYR A 145 -6.77 -0.02 -11.43
N ILE A 146 -5.75 -0.86 -11.59
CA ILE A 146 -4.61 -0.91 -10.70
C ILE A 146 -3.40 -0.34 -11.44
N PHE A 147 -2.75 0.65 -10.82
CA PHE A 147 -1.67 1.38 -11.49
C PHE A 147 -0.65 1.92 -10.49
N ASN A 148 0.51 2.27 -10.99
CA ASN A 148 1.59 2.91 -10.25
C ASN A 148 2.08 4.17 -10.99
#